data_0cba08b117af8580b1acc5cd772d0ea5
#
_entry.id   0cba08b117af8580b1acc5cd772d0ea5
#
_cell.length_a   1.000
_cell.length_b   1.000
_cell.length_c   1.000
_cell.angle_alpha   90.00
_cell.angle_beta   90.00
_cell.angle_gamma   90.00
#
_symmetry.space_group_name_H-M   'P 1'
#
loop_
_entity.id
_entity.type
_entity.pdbx_description
1 polymer ?
#
loop_
_entity_poly.entity_id
_entity_poly.type
_entity_poly.pdbx_seq_one_letter_code
_entity_poly.pdbx_strand_id
1 'polypeptide(L)'
;MSFIKILKSTVIAAISLQLFSGLSLAESPKYSIDSSNYMQHMDKLTEGQIKTFESYSDYRIDVYSNSKDCLLPENVRAVSVENSKMINGNEGIEWTTLGAVPFPNPTHAQHYIWNHRTAPHYIDSVHRTLTAYIVKSDGSFTIGQGDNYIETPGALNSPLRGVVDPNIYVLYMVKNISPPRIAGTLTMLHDFYDAAVQARKAWQYSPATRRVRRAPDVNYDSFVDQTGGLATIEI
;
A
#
# COMPACT_ATOMS: atom_id res chain seq x y z
N MET A 1 30.88 -1.59 53.84
CA MET A 1 29.50 -1.90 53.31
C MET A 1 28.76 -0.72 52.67
N SER A 2 29.33 0.48 52.61
CA SER A 2 28.66 1.70 52.13
C SER A 2 28.87 1.98 50.61
N PHE A 3 30.00 1.60 50.03
CA PHE A 3 30.36 1.89 48.63
C PHE A 3 29.55 1.12 47.62
N ILE A 4 29.16 -0.13 47.90
CA ILE A 4 28.40 -0.98 46.96
C ILE A 4 26.93 -0.53 46.81
N LYS A 5 26.36 0.11 47.86
CA LYS A 5 24.98 0.64 47.77
C LYS A 5 24.88 1.89 46.90
N ILE A 6 25.90 2.74 46.90
CA ILE A 6 25.92 3.96 46.10
C ILE A 6 26.09 3.61 44.60
N LEU A 7 26.92 2.61 44.28
CA LEU A 7 27.12 2.20 42.90
C LEU A 7 25.87 1.54 42.27
N LYS A 8 25.09 0.79 43.07
CA LYS A 8 23.81 0.20 42.59
C LYS A 8 22.74 1.26 42.37
N SER A 9 22.64 2.30 43.19
CA SER A 9 21.68 3.38 42.99
C SER A 9 21.99 4.21 41.74
N THR A 10 23.27 4.49 41.47
CA THR A 10 23.67 5.29 40.31
C THR A 10 23.48 4.55 38.99
N VAL A 11 23.72 3.26 38.97
CA VAL A 11 23.49 2.43 37.76
C VAL A 11 22.00 2.28 37.44
N ILE A 12 21.14 2.13 38.45
CA ILE A 12 19.68 2.06 38.25
C ILE A 12 19.11 3.40 37.75
N ALA A 13 19.61 4.52 38.27
CA ALA A 13 19.21 5.85 37.78
C ALA A 13 19.68 6.14 36.36
N ALA A 14 20.86 5.65 35.96
CA ALA A 14 21.36 5.80 34.58
C ALA A 14 20.61 4.91 33.59
N ILE A 15 20.20 3.69 33.98
CA ILE A 15 19.40 2.78 33.13
C ILE A 15 17.96 3.29 32.97
N SER A 16 17.35 3.86 34.00
CA SER A 16 16.01 4.45 33.90
C SER A 16 15.97 5.72 33.04
N LEU A 17 17.04 6.48 32.96
CA LEU A 17 17.12 7.68 32.12
C LEU A 17 17.33 7.34 30.63
N GLN A 18 17.96 6.19 30.31
CA GLN A 18 18.13 5.74 28.92
C GLN A 18 16.89 5.07 28.33
N LEU A 19 15.97 4.56 29.14
CA LEU A 19 14.71 3.98 28.68
C LEU A 19 13.66 5.03 28.29
N PHE A 20 13.84 6.29 28.67
CA PHE A 20 12.94 7.40 28.31
C PHE A 20 13.36 8.16 27.04
N SER A 21 14.55 7.93 26.50
CA SER A 21 15.04 8.62 25.29
C SER A 21 14.51 8.04 23.98
N GLY A 22 13.64 7.04 24.03
CA GLY A 22 13.01 6.42 22.86
C GLY A 22 11.51 6.74 22.68
N LEU A 23 10.92 7.56 23.54
CA LEU A 23 9.60 8.12 23.31
C LEU A 23 9.75 9.28 22.31
N SER A 24 9.61 8.98 21.03
CA SER A 24 9.30 9.98 20.04
C SER A 24 8.03 10.69 20.51
N LEU A 25 8.16 11.91 21.01
CA LEU A 25 7.02 12.77 21.26
C LEU A 25 6.32 12.93 19.91
N ALA A 26 5.09 12.45 19.82
CA ALA A 26 4.28 12.66 18.63
C ALA A 26 4.26 14.17 18.35
N GLU A 27 4.59 14.56 17.13
CA GLU A 27 4.57 15.97 16.72
C GLU A 27 3.16 16.53 16.97
N SER A 28 3.08 17.68 17.62
CA SER A 28 1.80 18.33 17.83
C SER A 28 1.26 18.86 16.50
N PRO A 29 -0.03 18.71 16.22
CA PRO A 29 -0.60 19.24 14.99
C PRO A 29 -0.43 20.75 14.93
N LYS A 30 -0.17 21.30 13.76
CA LYS A 30 -0.08 22.74 13.51
C LYS A 30 -1.42 23.42 13.79
N TYR A 31 -2.50 22.78 13.43
CA TYR A 31 -3.88 23.13 13.76
C TYR A 31 -4.78 21.90 13.53
N SER A 32 -6.00 21.96 14.07
CA SER A 32 -7.02 20.94 13.85
C SER A 32 -8.24 21.55 13.19
N ILE A 33 -8.87 20.78 12.33
CA ILE A 33 -10.16 21.09 11.71
C ILE A 33 -11.20 20.18 12.35
N ASP A 34 -12.29 20.75 12.86
CA ASP A 34 -13.41 20.05 13.48
C ASP A 34 -14.76 20.67 13.11
N SER A 35 -15.85 20.18 13.69
CA SER A 35 -17.20 20.66 13.43
C SER A 35 -17.40 22.15 13.75
N SER A 36 -16.55 22.76 14.57
CA SER A 36 -16.67 24.19 14.95
C SER A 36 -16.00 25.14 13.95
N ASN A 37 -15.03 24.68 13.19
CA ASN A 37 -14.20 25.54 12.35
C ASN A 37 -14.04 25.08 10.88
N TYR A 38 -14.60 23.93 10.48
CA TYR A 38 -14.41 23.37 9.11
C TYR A 38 -14.84 24.35 8.00
N MET A 39 -15.84 25.19 8.25
CA MET A 39 -16.30 26.19 7.27
C MET A 39 -15.21 27.19 6.85
N GLN A 40 -14.21 27.43 7.72
CA GLN A 40 -13.09 28.32 7.43
C GLN A 40 -12.03 27.67 6.54
N HIS A 41 -12.17 26.35 6.28
CA HIS A 41 -11.21 25.52 5.54
C HIS A 41 -11.84 24.82 4.33
N MET A 42 -13.03 25.26 3.89
CA MET A 42 -13.77 24.60 2.80
C MET A 42 -12.98 24.51 1.50
N ASP A 43 -12.06 25.45 1.25
CA ASP A 43 -11.13 25.47 0.12
C ASP A 43 -10.13 24.31 0.11
N LYS A 44 -9.97 23.64 1.26
CA LYS A 44 -9.03 22.52 1.46
C LYS A 44 -9.72 21.18 1.68
N LEU A 45 -11.03 21.17 1.74
CA LEU A 45 -11.82 19.99 2.05
C LEU A 45 -12.57 19.48 0.81
N THR A 46 -12.68 18.16 0.71
CA THR A 46 -13.55 17.53 -0.28
C THR A 46 -15.01 17.60 0.17
N GLU A 47 -15.96 17.49 -0.77
CA GLU A 47 -17.40 17.44 -0.45
C GLU A 47 -17.74 16.32 0.54
N GLY A 48 -17.06 15.16 0.42
CA GLY A 48 -17.24 14.05 1.37
C GLY A 48 -16.79 14.39 2.79
N GLN A 49 -15.66 15.09 2.93
CA GLN A 49 -15.18 15.55 4.24
C GLN A 49 -16.11 16.60 4.85
N ILE A 50 -16.63 17.52 4.05
CA ILE A 50 -17.62 18.51 4.51
C ILE A 50 -18.86 17.82 5.06
N LYS A 51 -19.45 16.87 4.32
CA LYS A 51 -20.58 16.06 4.78
C LYS A 51 -20.27 15.25 6.05
N THR A 52 -19.03 14.82 6.20
CA THR A 52 -18.62 14.11 7.42
C THR A 52 -18.63 15.03 8.63
N PHE A 53 -18.11 16.27 8.51
CA PHE A 53 -18.18 17.27 9.58
C PHE A 53 -19.63 17.66 9.93
N GLU A 54 -20.52 17.71 8.94
CA GLU A 54 -21.96 17.98 9.16
C GLU A 54 -22.66 16.85 9.91
N SER A 55 -22.21 15.61 9.71
CA SER A 55 -22.87 14.42 10.24
C SER A 55 -22.29 13.94 11.57
N TYR A 56 -21.03 14.22 11.86
CA TYR A 56 -20.29 13.68 13.01
C TYR A 56 -19.56 14.79 13.75
N SER A 57 -20.08 15.17 14.91
CA SER A 57 -19.54 16.28 15.73
C SER A 57 -18.17 15.99 16.34
N ASP A 58 -17.80 14.73 16.46
CA ASP A 58 -16.52 14.24 17.00
C ASP A 58 -15.46 14.00 15.91
N TYR A 59 -15.81 14.18 14.64
CA TYR A 59 -14.86 14.07 13.56
C TYR A 59 -13.87 15.23 13.56
N ARG A 60 -12.57 14.90 13.45
CA ARG A 60 -11.47 15.86 13.48
C ARG A 60 -10.38 15.47 12.48
N ILE A 61 -9.79 16.46 11.85
CA ILE A 61 -8.59 16.33 11.02
C ILE A 61 -7.47 17.14 11.68
N ASP A 62 -6.39 16.46 12.07
CA ASP A 62 -5.19 17.11 12.57
C ASP A 62 -4.24 17.39 11.41
N VAL A 63 -3.83 18.65 11.27
CA VAL A 63 -2.93 19.10 10.20
C VAL A 63 -1.54 19.33 10.79
N TYR A 64 -0.58 18.60 10.26
CA TYR A 64 0.83 18.69 10.65
C TYR A 64 1.62 19.53 9.66
N SER A 65 2.81 19.97 10.07
CA SER A 65 3.77 20.58 9.16
C SER A 65 4.20 19.55 8.10
N ASN A 66 4.52 20.01 6.89
CA ASN A 66 5.06 19.09 5.87
C ASN A 66 6.35 18.46 6.40
N SER A 67 6.33 17.15 6.57
CA SER A 67 7.52 16.37 6.85
C SER A 67 8.35 16.21 5.56
N LYS A 68 9.66 16.40 5.67
CA LYS A 68 10.59 16.04 4.60
C LYS A 68 10.77 14.51 4.48
N ASP A 69 10.20 13.77 5.42
CA ASP A 69 10.35 12.31 5.54
C ASP A 69 9.48 11.53 4.55
N CYS A 70 8.58 12.21 3.82
CA CYS A 70 7.77 11.62 2.75
C CYS A 70 8.47 11.60 1.38
N LEU A 71 9.79 11.70 1.35
CA LEU A 71 10.56 11.61 0.11
C LEU A 71 10.75 10.13 -0.28
N LEU A 72 10.76 9.88 -1.58
CA LEU A 72 11.18 8.58 -2.10
C LEU A 72 12.60 8.26 -1.62
N PRO A 73 12.92 6.98 -1.35
CA PRO A 73 14.28 6.55 -1.04
C PRO A 73 15.30 7.07 -2.05
N GLU A 74 16.50 7.37 -1.61
CA GLU A 74 17.53 8.00 -2.46
C GLU A 74 17.87 7.18 -3.70
N ASN A 75 17.97 5.86 -3.57
CA ASN A 75 18.20 4.96 -4.70
C ASN A 75 17.06 5.02 -5.73
N VAL A 76 15.81 5.13 -5.29
CA VAL A 76 14.64 5.28 -6.18
C VAL A 76 14.67 6.63 -6.88
N ARG A 77 15.02 7.70 -6.17
CA ARG A 77 15.18 9.04 -6.74
C ARG A 77 16.27 9.09 -7.79
N ALA A 78 17.44 8.49 -7.50
CA ALA A 78 18.56 8.44 -8.43
C ALA A 78 18.16 7.76 -9.75
N VAL A 79 17.52 6.60 -9.69
CA VAL A 79 17.04 5.89 -10.89
C VAL A 79 15.94 6.68 -11.58
N SER A 80 15.06 7.38 -10.85
CA SER A 80 14.03 8.24 -11.46
C SER A 80 14.65 9.39 -12.27
N VAL A 81 15.75 9.97 -11.78
CA VAL A 81 16.50 11.01 -12.52
C VAL A 81 17.13 10.44 -13.79
N GLU A 82 17.71 9.23 -13.73
CA GLU A 82 18.24 8.58 -14.93
C GLU A 82 17.12 8.24 -15.93
N ASN A 83 15.98 7.74 -15.47
CA ASN A 83 14.82 7.48 -16.32
C ASN A 83 14.38 8.74 -17.08
N SER A 84 14.40 9.92 -16.44
CA SER A 84 14.02 11.18 -17.09
C SER A 84 14.89 11.57 -18.28
N LYS A 85 16.12 11.05 -18.34
CA LYS A 85 17.05 11.28 -19.45
C LYS A 85 16.85 10.30 -20.60
N MET A 86 16.35 9.10 -20.31
CA MET A 86 16.26 7.99 -21.26
C MET A 86 14.93 7.94 -22.00
N ILE A 87 13.85 8.41 -21.39
CA ILE A 87 12.52 8.35 -21.98
C ILE A 87 12.23 9.62 -22.76
N ASN A 88 12.53 9.60 -24.05
CA ASN A 88 12.17 10.64 -25.00
C ASN A 88 10.92 10.22 -25.77
N GLY A 89 9.76 10.75 -25.42
CA GLY A 89 8.54 10.63 -26.24
C GLY A 89 7.39 9.83 -25.61
N ASN A 90 6.31 9.70 -26.38
CA ASN A 90 5.05 9.07 -25.98
C ASN A 90 5.07 7.53 -26.10
N GLU A 91 6.18 6.96 -26.50
CA GLU A 91 6.27 5.56 -26.87
C GLU A 91 6.71 4.73 -25.67
N GLY A 92 5.78 4.16 -24.98
CA GLY A 92 5.98 3.05 -24.07
C GLY A 92 7.04 3.24 -22.97
N ILE A 93 7.04 2.33 -22.02
CA ILE A 93 8.07 2.26 -20.97
C ILE A 93 9.13 1.26 -21.41
N GLU A 94 10.39 1.68 -21.35
CA GLU A 94 11.49 0.72 -21.38
C GLU A 94 11.58 0.01 -20.02
N TRP A 95 11.30 -1.26 -20.02
CA TRP A 95 11.20 -2.11 -18.83
C TRP A 95 12.49 -2.23 -18.02
N THR A 96 13.62 -1.82 -18.58
CA THR A 96 14.91 -1.76 -17.89
C THR A 96 14.97 -0.68 -16.82
N THR A 97 14.05 0.29 -16.85
CA THR A 97 14.02 1.44 -15.93
C THR A 97 13.06 1.27 -14.76
N LEU A 98 12.51 0.08 -14.58
CA LEU A 98 11.51 -0.19 -13.55
C LEU A 98 12.07 -0.16 -12.12
N GLY A 99 11.19 0.08 -11.19
CA GLY A 99 11.49 0.21 -9.76
C GLY A 99 11.66 1.65 -9.29
N ALA A 100 11.37 2.62 -10.18
CA ALA A 100 11.43 4.04 -9.93
C ALA A 100 10.31 4.76 -10.69
N VAL A 101 10.20 6.07 -10.54
CA VAL A 101 9.24 6.88 -11.29
C VAL A 101 9.72 6.99 -12.75
N PRO A 102 8.97 6.46 -13.73
CA PRO A 102 9.42 6.48 -15.13
C PRO A 102 9.40 7.88 -15.74
N PHE A 103 8.44 8.73 -15.35
CA PHE A 103 8.29 10.09 -15.87
C PHE A 103 8.33 11.14 -14.75
N PRO A 104 9.51 11.50 -14.21
CA PRO A 104 9.61 12.49 -13.12
C PRO A 104 9.04 13.86 -13.48
N ASN A 105 9.05 14.22 -14.76
CA ASN A 105 8.47 15.47 -15.31
C ASN A 105 7.36 15.11 -16.30
N PRO A 106 6.18 14.71 -15.85
CA PRO A 106 5.11 14.25 -16.73
C PRO A 106 4.56 15.42 -17.57
N THR A 107 4.46 15.22 -18.88
CA THR A 107 3.93 16.21 -19.84
C THR A 107 2.63 15.79 -20.50
N HIS A 108 2.25 14.50 -20.37
CA HIS A 108 1.04 13.92 -20.95
C HIS A 108 0.26 13.14 -19.90
N ALA A 109 -1.05 13.02 -20.07
CA ALA A 109 -1.93 12.27 -19.17
C ALA A 109 -1.45 10.81 -18.97
N GLN A 110 -0.96 10.18 -20.02
CA GLN A 110 -0.43 8.82 -19.98
C GLN A 110 0.80 8.69 -19.08
N HIS A 111 1.65 9.73 -18.97
CA HIS A 111 2.78 9.73 -18.03
C HIS A 111 2.33 9.65 -16.56
N TYR A 112 1.22 10.33 -16.21
CA TYR A 112 0.65 10.24 -14.85
C TYR A 112 0.11 8.83 -14.56
N ILE A 113 -0.57 8.22 -15.54
CA ILE A 113 -1.07 6.84 -15.40
C ILE A 113 0.08 5.87 -15.21
N TRP A 114 1.14 5.96 -16.01
CA TRP A 114 2.31 5.13 -15.87
C TRP A 114 3.05 5.38 -14.55
N ASN A 115 3.25 6.63 -14.15
CA ASN A 115 3.85 6.96 -12.86
C ASN A 115 3.06 6.34 -11.71
N HIS A 116 1.73 6.41 -11.76
CA HIS A 116 0.87 5.80 -10.76
C HIS A 116 1.00 4.27 -10.77
N ARG A 117 0.94 3.65 -11.95
CA ARG A 117 0.99 2.19 -12.09
C ARG A 117 2.33 1.60 -11.68
N THR A 118 3.43 2.27 -11.98
CA THR A 118 4.79 1.80 -11.69
C THR A 118 5.41 2.44 -10.45
N ALA A 119 4.67 3.34 -9.78
CA ALA A 119 5.14 3.94 -8.56
C ALA A 119 5.63 2.85 -7.59
N PRO A 120 6.72 3.09 -6.86
CA PRO A 120 7.24 2.15 -5.89
C PRO A 120 6.34 2.12 -4.64
N HIS A 121 5.06 1.76 -4.85
CA HIS A 121 4.07 1.64 -3.78
C HIS A 121 4.41 0.55 -2.80
N TYR A 122 5.21 -0.41 -3.27
CA TYR A 122 5.55 -1.59 -2.51
C TYR A 122 7.06 -1.74 -2.54
N ILE A 123 7.60 -1.90 -1.40
CA ILE A 123 8.93 -2.44 -1.21
C ILE A 123 8.91 -3.83 -1.85
N ASP A 124 9.93 -4.22 -2.49
CA ASP A 124 10.21 -5.41 -3.29
C ASP A 124 9.26 -6.61 -3.07
N SER A 125 8.89 -6.89 -1.82
CA SER A 125 8.03 -7.98 -1.36
C SER A 125 7.18 -7.52 -0.18
N VAL A 126 5.89 -7.83 -0.19
CA VAL A 126 4.95 -7.50 0.90
C VAL A 126 4.15 -8.75 1.29
N HIS A 127 4.16 -9.04 2.58
CA HIS A 127 3.20 -9.94 3.19
C HIS A 127 2.36 -9.17 4.20
N ARG A 128 1.04 -9.20 4.04
CA ARG A 128 0.11 -8.52 4.94
C ARG A 128 -1.18 -9.32 5.12
N THR A 129 -1.77 -9.23 6.30
CA THR A 129 -3.13 -9.69 6.53
C THR A 129 -4.09 -8.51 6.29
N LEU A 130 -5.01 -8.68 5.36
CA LEU A 130 -6.07 -7.74 5.08
C LEU A 130 -7.33 -8.15 5.83
N THR A 131 -7.97 -7.19 6.51
CA THR A 131 -9.30 -7.36 7.10
C THR A 131 -10.25 -6.34 6.47
N ALA A 132 -11.27 -6.82 5.78
CA ALA A 132 -12.32 -6.02 5.17
C ALA A 132 -13.59 -6.07 6.03
N TYR A 133 -14.11 -4.90 6.39
CA TYR A 133 -15.41 -4.75 7.04
C TYR A 133 -16.44 -4.34 6.00
N ILE A 134 -17.39 -5.23 5.73
CA ILE A 134 -18.46 -5.00 4.77
C ILE A 134 -19.66 -4.51 5.56
N VAL A 135 -19.85 -3.19 5.60
CA VAL A 135 -20.92 -2.52 6.34
C VAL A 135 -22.17 -2.44 5.48
N LYS A 136 -23.29 -2.87 6.02
CA LYS A 136 -24.62 -2.80 5.38
C LYS A 136 -25.35 -1.52 5.79
N SER A 137 -26.42 -1.20 5.07
CA SER A 137 -27.24 -0.02 5.33
C SER A 137 -27.92 0.01 6.71
N ASP A 138 -28.11 -1.16 7.34
CA ASP A 138 -28.64 -1.30 8.69
C ASP A 138 -27.58 -1.17 9.80
N GLY A 139 -26.31 -0.89 9.42
CA GLY A 139 -25.18 -0.79 10.35
C GLY A 139 -24.57 -2.14 10.75
N SER A 140 -25.16 -3.26 10.36
CA SER A 140 -24.54 -4.57 10.55
C SER A 140 -23.34 -4.74 9.61
N PHE A 141 -22.37 -5.59 9.99
CA PHE A 141 -21.21 -5.84 9.14
C PHE A 141 -20.82 -7.32 9.10
N THR A 142 -20.13 -7.67 8.04
CA THR A 142 -19.43 -8.95 7.92
C THR A 142 -17.94 -8.70 7.76
N ILE A 143 -17.12 -9.67 8.21
CA ILE A 143 -15.67 -9.57 8.16
C ILE A 143 -15.14 -10.54 7.12
N GLY A 144 -14.37 -10.02 6.16
CA GLY A 144 -13.54 -10.81 5.27
C GLY A 144 -12.07 -10.67 5.65
N GLN A 145 -11.32 -11.77 5.67
CA GLN A 145 -9.88 -11.76 5.95
C GLN A 145 -9.11 -12.60 4.94
N GLY A 146 -7.91 -12.14 4.62
CA GLY A 146 -6.99 -12.86 3.77
C GLY A 146 -5.53 -12.44 4.00
N ASP A 147 -4.62 -13.39 3.82
CA ASP A 147 -3.19 -13.12 3.75
C ASP A 147 -2.83 -12.82 2.30
N ASN A 148 -2.26 -11.64 2.08
CA ASN A 148 -1.84 -11.17 0.77
C ASN A 148 -0.32 -11.21 0.68
N TYR A 149 0.17 -11.83 -0.39
CA TYR A 149 1.58 -11.90 -0.76
C TYR A 149 1.74 -11.18 -2.09
N ILE A 150 2.57 -10.16 -2.11
CA ILE A 150 2.79 -9.31 -3.29
C ILE A 150 4.29 -9.27 -3.55
N GLU A 151 4.68 -9.62 -4.77
CA GLU A 151 6.04 -9.50 -5.27
C GLU A 151 6.05 -8.60 -6.48
N THR A 152 6.95 -7.64 -6.50
CA THR A 152 7.15 -6.70 -7.62
C THR A 152 8.51 -6.97 -8.26
N PRO A 153 8.59 -7.82 -9.30
CA PRO A 153 9.86 -8.25 -9.88
C PRO A 153 10.69 -7.09 -10.44
N GLY A 154 10.03 -6.01 -10.90
CA GLY A 154 10.69 -4.82 -11.40
C GLY A 154 11.29 -3.91 -10.32
N ALA A 155 10.97 -4.11 -9.04
CA ALA A 155 11.50 -3.27 -7.96
C ALA A 155 13.04 -3.40 -7.86
N LEU A 156 13.69 -2.31 -7.41
CA LEU A 156 15.16 -2.21 -7.47
C LEU A 156 15.89 -3.29 -6.68
N ASN A 157 15.34 -3.69 -5.53
CA ASN A 157 15.96 -4.69 -4.66
C ASN A 157 15.22 -6.04 -4.70
N SER A 158 14.28 -6.23 -5.64
CA SER A 158 13.55 -7.49 -5.74
C SER A 158 14.48 -8.65 -6.03
N PRO A 159 14.39 -9.75 -5.27
CA PRO A 159 15.17 -10.97 -5.55
C PRO A 159 14.74 -11.63 -6.86
N LEU A 160 13.60 -11.23 -7.42
CA LEU A 160 13.08 -11.74 -8.69
C LEU A 160 13.52 -10.91 -9.90
N ARG A 161 14.18 -9.75 -9.66
CA ARG A 161 14.67 -8.88 -10.73
C ARG A 161 15.72 -9.61 -11.58
N GLY A 162 15.46 -9.72 -12.88
CA GLY A 162 16.28 -10.47 -13.81
C GLY A 162 16.17 -11.99 -13.72
N VAL A 163 15.32 -12.53 -12.84
CA VAL A 163 15.10 -13.98 -12.68
C VAL A 163 13.84 -14.43 -13.39
N VAL A 164 12.79 -13.62 -13.33
CA VAL A 164 11.50 -13.90 -13.99
C VAL A 164 11.33 -13.03 -15.24
N ASP A 165 10.26 -13.30 -16.02
CA ASP A 165 9.91 -12.50 -17.18
C ASP A 165 9.86 -11.00 -16.81
N PRO A 166 10.65 -10.12 -17.46
CA PRO A 166 10.70 -8.70 -17.14
C PRO A 166 9.39 -7.96 -17.41
N ASN A 167 8.49 -8.55 -18.20
CA ASN A 167 7.15 -7.99 -18.45
C ASN A 167 6.19 -8.20 -17.28
N ILE A 168 6.52 -9.02 -16.31
CA ILE A 168 5.68 -9.20 -15.12
C ILE A 168 5.74 -7.93 -14.27
N TYR A 169 4.56 -7.31 -14.12
CA TYR A 169 4.36 -6.15 -13.27
C TYR A 169 4.32 -6.55 -11.80
N VAL A 170 3.45 -7.50 -11.47
CA VAL A 170 3.24 -7.98 -10.11
C VAL A 170 2.88 -9.47 -10.09
N LEU A 171 3.39 -10.17 -9.09
CA LEU A 171 2.93 -11.47 -8.67
C LEU A 171 2.13 -11.27 -7.39
N TYR A 172 0.87 -11.63 -7.42
CA TYR A 172 -0.04 -11.44 -6.29
C TYR A 172 -0.67 -12.78 -5.92
N MET A 173 -0.64 -13.10 -4.63
CA MET A 173 -1.33 -14.26 -4.10
C MET A 173 -2.14 -13.85 -2.88
N VAL A 174 -3.38 -14.29 -2.81
CA VAL A 174 -4.23 -14.16 -1.63
C VAL A 174 -4.68 -15.53 -1.15
N LYS A 175 -4.50 -15.76 0.15
CA LYS A 175 -5.06 -16.90 0.87
C LYS A 175 -6.23 -16.42 1.70
N ASN A 176 -7.43 -16.88 1.39
CA ASN A 176 -8.63 -16.51 2.12
C ASN A 176 -8.65 -17.19 3.52
N ILE A 177 -8.92 -16.40 4.57
CA ILE A 177 -9.02 -16.83 5.96
C ILE A 177 -10.49 -16.86 6.37
N SER A 178 -11.24 -15.84 5.98
CA SER A 178 -12.65 -15.62 6.37
C SER A 178 -13.41 -15.00 5.18
N PRO A 179 -14.71 -15.27 5.03
CA PRO A 179 -15.57 -16.15 5.84
C PRO A 179 -15.30 -17.64 5.61
N PRO A 180 -15.85 -18.54 6.45
CA PRO A 180 -15.60 -20.00 6.39
C PRO A 180 -15.86 -20.62 5.00
N ARG A 181 -16.80 -20.06 4.24
CA ARG A 181 -17.17 -20.54 2.88
C ARG A 181 -16.00 -20.55 1.91
N ILE A 182 -15.07 -19.60 2.06
CA ILE A 182 -13.91 -19.43 1.18
C ILE A 182 -12.58 -19.71 1.89
N ALA A 183 -12.60 -19.99 3.19
CA ALA A 183 -11.39 -20.21 3.96
C ALA A 183 -10.50 -21.31 3.37
N GLY A 184 -9.20 -21.03 3.27
CA GLY A 184 -8.20 -21.92 2.71
C GLY A 184 -8.11 -21.93 1.17
N THR A 185 -8.99 -21.23 0.45
CA THR A 185 -8.80 -21.01 -1.00
C THR A 185 -7.61 -20.09 -1.23
N LEU A 186 -6.87 -20.30 -2.32
CA LEU A 186 -5.84 -19.37 -2.77
C LEU A 186 -6.16 -18.93 -4.19
N THR A 187 -5.92 -17.64 -4.43
CA THR A 187 -5.93 -17.08 -5.79
C THR A 187 -4.56 -16.48 -6.05
N MET A 188 -3.94 -16.84 -7.17
CA MET A 188 -2.66 -16.31 -7.62
C MET A 188 -2.84 -15.61 -8.97
N LEU A 189 -2.30 -14.40 -9.07
CA LEU A 189 -2.33 -13.56 -10.26
C LEU A 189 -0.92 -13.24 -10.72
N HIS A 190 -0.69 -13.29 -12.02
CA HIS A 190 0.45 -12.68 -12.69
C HIS A 190 -0.09 -11.56 -13.57
N ASP A 191 0.23 -10.33 -13.22
CA ASP A 191 -0.09 -9.15 -14.01
C ASP A 191 1.12 -8.68 -14.78
N PHE A 192 0.87 -8.17 -15.96
CA PHE A 192 1.90 -7.71 -16.88
C PHE A 192 1.78 -6.19 -17.08
N TYR A 193 2.90 -5.55 -17.40
CA TYR A 193 2.92 -4.12 -17.65
C TYR A 193 2.02 -3.72 -18.82
N ASP A 194 2.09 -4.48 -19.92
CA ASP A 194 1.22 -4.28 -21.08
C ASP A 194 0.17 -5.39 -21.14
N ALA A 195 -1.01 -5.10 -20.62
CA ALA A 195 -2.13 -6.04 -20.61
C ALA A 195 -2.73 -6.29 -22.02
N ALA A 196 -2.48 -5.41 -22.99
CA ALA A 196 -2.93 -5.59 -24.36
C ALA A 196 -2.06 -6.63 -25.11
N VAL A 197 -0.77 -6.68 -24.77
CA VAL A 197 0.17 -7.67 -25.33
C VAL A 197 0.13 -8.98 -24.56
N GLN A 198 0.05 -8.90 -23.24
CA GLN A 198 0.07 -10.08 -22.37
C GLN A 198 -0.97 -9.93 -21.26
N ALA A 199 -2.11 -10.63 -21.46
CA ALA A 199 -3.21 -10.59 -20.51
C ALA A 199 -2.85 -11.25 -19.17
N ARG A 200 -3.54 -10.84 -18.10
CA ARG A 200 -3.47 -11.42 -16.76
C ARG A 200 -3.55 -12.95 -16.82
N LYS A 201 -2.74 -13.61 -16.02
CA LYS A 201 -2.84 -15.07 -15.79
C LYS A 201 -3.26 -15.29 -14.35
N ALA A 202 -4.27 -16.13 -14.16
CA ALA A 202 -4.82 -16.43 -12.85
C ALA A 202 -4.91 -17.94 -12.59
N TRP A 203 -4.72 -18.32 -11.34
CA TRP A 203 -4.89 -19.70 -10.85
C TRP A 203 -5.62 -19.67 -9.51
N GLN A 204 -6.43 -20.69 -9.30
CA GLN A 204 -7.13 -20.88 -8.02
C GLN A 204 -6.85 -22.28 -7.47
N TYR A 205 -6.54 -22.33 -6.18
CA TYR A 205 -6.49 -23.57 -5.41
C TYR A 205 -7.77 -23.72 -4.59
N SER A 206 -8.36 -24.90 -4.62
CA SER A 206 -9.50 -25.27 -3.79
C SER A 206 -9.09 -26.30 -2.73
N PRO A 207 -9.26 -26.03 -1.43
CA PRO A 207 -8.96 -27.00 -0.37
C PRO A 207 -9.90 -28.21 -0.40
N ALA A 208 -11.13 -28.05 -0.88
CA ALA A 208 -12.11 -29.14 -0.98
C ALA A 208 -11.68 -30.22 -1.99
N THR A 209 -11.12 -29.82 -3.13
CA THR A 209 -10.65 -30.74 -4.16
C THR A 209 -9.15 -31.00 -4.13
N ARG A 210 -8.40 -30.18 -3.35
CA ARG A 210 -6.92 -30.16 -3.27
C ARG A 210 -6.25 -30.00 -4.65
N ARG A 211 -6.88 -29.22 -5.54
CA ARG A 211 -6.40 -28.99 -6.90
C ARG A 211 -6.22 -27.52 -7.19
N VAL A 212 -5.19 -27.23 -7.97
CA VAL A 212 -5.00 -25.95 -8.63
C VAL A 212 -5.59 -26.02 -10.04
N ARG A 213 -6.32 -24.99 -10.44
CA ARG A 213 -6.85 -24.83 -11.78
C ARG A 213 -6.54 -23.44 -12.31
N ARG A 214 -6.44 -23.31 -13.61
CA ARG A 214 -6.46 -21.98 -14.24
C ARG A 214 -7.83 -21.34 -14.04
N ALA A 215 -7.82 -20.03 -13.83
CA ALA A 215 -9.01 -19.23 -13.62
C ALA A 215 -9.00 -18.04 -14.62
N PRO A 216 -9.20 -18.30 -15.92
CA PRO A 216 -9.09 -17.26 -16.95
C PRO A 216 -10.14 -16.16 -16.80
N ASP A 217 -11.24 -16.45 -16.07
CA ASP A 217 -12.31 -15.49 -15.81
C ASP A 217 -11.98 -14.51 -14.68
N VAL A 218 -10.87 -14.72 -13.94
CA VAL A 218 -10.41 -13.79 -12.90
C VAL A 218 -9.67 -12.64 -13.56
N ASN A 219 -10.39 -11.58 -13.79
CA ASN A 219 -9.90 -10.39 -14.48
C ASN A 219 -10.06 -9.13 -13.59
N TYR A 220 -9.78 -7.96 -14.14
CA TYR A 220 -9.81 -6.67 -13.44
C TYR A 220 -11.18 -6.34 -12.86
N ASP A 221 -12.26 -6.71 -13.52
CA ASP A 221 -13.65 -6.54 -13.11
C ASP A 221 -14.19 -7.65 -12.18
N SER A 222 -13.35 -8.65 -11.87
CA SER A 222 -13.74 -9.73 -10.97
C SER A 222 -13.84 -9.23 -9.53
N PHE A 223 -14.84 -9.73 -8.81
CA PHE A 223 -15.05 -9.36 -7.42
C PHE A 223 -13.95 -9.91 -6.49
N VAL A 224 -13.57 -9.11 -5.52
CA VAL A 224 -12.70 -9.53 -4.43
C VAL A 224 -13.50 -10.36 -3.44
N ASP A 225 -13.12 -11.60 -3.24
CA ASP A 225 -13.86 -12.58 -2.41
C ASP A 225 -14.15 -12.10 -1.00
N GLN A 226 -13.20 -11.39 -0.37
CA GLN A 226 -13.30 -10.88 0.99
C GLN A 226 -14.31 -9.74 1.13
N THR A 227 -14.71 -9.10 0.04
CA THR A 227 -15.58 -7.92 0.05
C THR A 227 -17.05 -8.26 -0.15
N GLY A 228 -17.38 -9.55 -0.31
CA GLY A 228 -18.77 -9.97 -0.56
C GLY A 228 -19.36 -9.43 -1.88
N GLY A 229 -18.51 -9.07 -2.83
CA GLY A 229 -18.92 -8.54 -4.14
C GLY A 229 -19.07 -7.02 -4.18
N LEU A 230 -18.60 -6.29 -3.16
CA LEU A 230 -18.68 -4.81 -3.13
C LEU A 230 -17.49 -4.11 -3.77
N ALA A 231 -16.40 -4.83 -4.00
CA ALA A 231 -15.22 -4.30 -4.66
C ALA A 231 -14.71 -5.24 -5.75
N THR A 232 -14.13 -4.67 -6.78
CA THR A 232 -13.42 -5.41 -7.83
C THR A 232 -11.92 -5.47 -7.57
N ILE A 233 -11.20 -6.31 -8.29
CA ILE A 233 -9.74 -6.48 -8.11
C ILE A 233 -8.98 -5.19 -8.44
N GLU A 234 -9.51 -4.41 -9.38
CA GLU A 234 -8.98 -3.09 -9.73
C GLU A 234 -9.91 -2.00 -9.16
N ILE A 235 -9.44 -1.35 -8.11
CA ILE A 235 -10.03 -0.14 -7.54
C ILE A 235 -8.97 0.96 -7.59
#